data_dec29588f96b985cb02f4bd9bbdf80d2
#
_entry.id   dec29588f96b985cb02f4bd9bbdf80d2
#
_cell.length_a   1.000
_cell.length_b   1.000
_cell.length_c   1.000
_cell.angle_alpha   90.00
_cell.angle_beta   90.00
_cell.angle_gamma   90.00
#
_symmetry.space_group_name_H-M   'P 1'
#
loop_
_entity.id
_entity.type
_entity.pdbx_description
1 polymer ?
#
loop_
_entity_poly.entity_id
_entity_poly.type
_entity_poly.pdbx_seq_one_letter_code
_entity_poly.pdbx_strand_id
1 'polypeptide(L)'
;IYNVLMTDPMLEYVLLIGDVDGFAEFPSFYYGPENDVTDQEYTHLLGDDVVPDVFIGRLSIDSLSELAVIMSKTIQYARNPLAYDQNWLDRGLIVAGNYANTYPIPITPKWTSYWLRDELLNYGFNEVDTVFYPPLQQGAPYIIPAINEGVGIVNYRGWGDANGWHYPEFHVDDVNDLNNGWLTPVFFSYVCNSNDFANNVDPCLAEAIIRGGTPTVPKGGVAFIGPSDLHTSTKYNNVINAYMYDAMLNYNIVELGPAMQAGQSGLVKEFPAQSGPGEAQEFYANVYNILGDPSLQVYLDTPDEFNFNIQPIYSSERFLDFSVTSSNGDPVPQTVISIMNNGDILSKGNTDLDGRYITTLEFENLTDIDIYANKSGFVQGHANVVIGDNSSILTLSNIDISTLLGNELPALSETVNMALTIKNESNTGTDAIQTELVFMGNVLPNLFPVEIPSISPNSSVILPTIMFT
;
A
#
# COMPACT_ATOMS: atom_id res chain seq x y z
N ILE A 1 6.84 -2.33 -17.83
CA ILE A 1 7.06 -2.81 -16.45
C ILE A 1 8.47 -3.39 -16.34
N TYR A 2 8.84 -4.45 -17.08
CA TYR A 2 10.15 -5.10 -17.02
C TYR A 2 11.34 -4.12 -17.04
N ASN A 3 11.37 -3.16 -17.96
CA ASN A 3 12.45 -2.17 -18.04
C ASN A 3 12.53 -1.28 -16.79
N VAL A 4 11.40 -0.96 -16.19
CA VAL A 4 11.37 -0.17 -14.94
C VAL A 4 11.90 -1.02 -13.79
N LEU A 5 11.48 -2.28 -13.65
CA LEU A 5 11.97 -3.19 -12.60
C LEU A 5 13.50 -3.38 -12.71
N MET A 6 14.05 -3.48 -13.93
CA MET A 6 15.49 -3.63 -14.13
C MET A 6 16.30 -2.39 -13.77
N THR A 7 15.70 -1.20 -13.79
CA THR A 7 16.36 0.07 -13.45
C THR A 7 16.02 0.55 -12.05
N ASP A 8 14.90 0.13 -11.49
CA ASP A 8 14.42 0.47 -10.18
C ASP A 8 13.97 -0.79 -9.41
N PRO A 9 14.86 -1.41 -8.65
CA PRO A 9 14.56 -2.63 -7.91
C PRO A 9 13.57 -2.42 -6.75
N MET A 10 13.14 -1.18 -6.49
CA MET A 10 12.08 -0.85 -5.52
C MET A 10 10.68 -0.82 -6.16
N LEU A 11 10.53 -1.19 -7.42
CA LEU A 11 9.22 -1.36 -8.04
C LEU A 11 8.53 -2.60 -7.44
N GLU A 12 7.47 -2.38 -6.69
CA GLU A 12 6.67 -3.45 -6.07
C GLU A 12 5.23 -3.48 -6.60
N TYR A 13 4.68 -2.33 -6.94
CA TYR A 13 3.27 -2.21 -7.29
C TYR A 13 3.08 -1.56 -8.66
N VAL A 14 2.11 -2.08 -9.41
CA VAL A 14 1.69 -1.55 -10.71
C VAL A 14 0.17 -1.32 -10.68
N LEU A 15 -0.24 -0.12 -11.04
CA LEU A 15 -1.65 0.25 -11.14
C LEU A 15 -2.00 0.53 -12.61
N LEU A 16 -2.87 -0.30 -13.18
CA LEU A 16 -3.41 -0.09 -14.52
C LEU A 16 -4.63 0.84 -14.44
N ILE A 17 -4.75 1.77 -15.37
CA ILE A 17 -5.88 2.69 -15.43
C ILE A 17 -6.56 2.56 -16.80
N GLY A 18 -7.78 2.06 -16.82
CA GLY A 18 -8.57 1.82 -18.00
C GLY A 18 -9.29 0.49 -17.97
N ASP A 19 -10.35 0.37 -18.75
CA ASP A 19 -11.08 -0.86 -18.98
C ASP A 19 -10.46 -1.65 -20.14
N VAL A 20 -10.93 -2.87 -20.40
CA VAL A 20 -10.46 -3.69 -21.53
C VAL A 20 -10.96 -3.21 -22.88
N ASP A 21 -12.00 -2.37 -22.89
CA ASP A 21 -12.57 -1.73 -24.07
C ASP A 21 -13.02 -0.29 -23.79
N GLY A 22 -13.80 0.31 -24.69
CA GLY A 22 -14.40 1.63 -24.49
C GLY A 22 -13.47 2.82 -24.67
N PHE A 23 -13.79 3.93 -23.99
CA PHE A 23 -13.07 5.22 -24.13
C PHE A 23 -11.66 5.18 -23.51
N ALA A 24 -11.51 4.47 -22.43
CA ALA A 24 -10.24 4.39 -21.66
C ALA A 24 -9.63 2.98 -21.80
N GLU A 25 -9.65 2.43 -23.00
CA GLU A 25 -9.16 1.08 -23.28
C GLU A 25 -7.69 0.91 -22.82
N PHE A 26 -7.47 -0.05 -21.93
CA PHE A 26 -6.18 -0.56 -21.55
C PHE A 26 -6.23 -2.10 -21.60
N PRO A 27 -5.52 -2.75 -22.54
CA PRO A 27 -5.68 -4.17 -22.79
C PRO A 27 -5.38 -5.02 -21.56
N SER A 28 -5.99 -6.20 -21.50
CA SER A 28 -5.73 -7.25 -20.55
C SER A 28 -5.40 -8.54 -21.30
N PHE A 29 -4.99 -9.56 -20.56
CA PHE A 29 -4.81 -10.90 -21.08
C PHE A 29 -6.04 -11.75 -20.82
N TYR A 30 -6.08 -12.95 -21.41
CA TYR A 30 -7.16 -13.89 -21.24
C TYR A 30 -6.58 -15.28 -20.97
N TYR A 31 -7.10 -15.95 -19.95
CA TYR A 31 -6.63 -17.25 -19.51
C TYR A 31 -7.68 -18.34 -19.72
N GLY A 32 -7.22 -19.56 -20.02
CA GLY A 32 -8.05 -20.75 -20.08
C GLY A 32 -9.01 -20.83 -21.28
N PRO A 33 -9.83 -21.89 -21.34
CA PRO A 33 -10.72 -22.13 -22.46
C PRO A 33 -11.95 -21.22 -22.49
N GLU A 34 -12.29 -20.54 -21.40
CA GLU A 34 -13.41 -19.62 -21.28
C GLU A 34 -13.02 -18.17 -21.57
N ASN A 35 -11.71 -17.91 -21.78
CA ASN A 35 -11.13 -16.59 -21.97
C ASN A 35 -11.40 -15.67 -20.75
N ASP A 36 -11.09 -16.16 -19.56
CA ASP A 36 -11.20 -15.38 -18.33
C ASP A 36 -10.20 -14.23 -18.34
N VAL A 37 -10.68 -13.02 -18.10
CA VAL A 37 -9.82 -11.84 -18.09
C VAL A 37 -8.83 -11.89 -16.93
N THR A 38 -7.58 -11.52 -17.20
CA THR A 38 -6.49 -11.53 -16.22
C THR A 38 -5.49 -10.43 -16.47
N ASP A 39 -5.08 -9.72 -15.42
CA ASP A 39 -3.94 -8.81 -15.44
C ASP A 39 -2.65 -9.49 -14.95
N GLN A 40 -2.72 -10.73 -14.50
CA GLN A 40 -1.59 -11.43 -13.88
C GLN A 40 -0.39 -11.59 -14.82
N GLU A 41 -0.62 -11.76 -16.12
CA GLU A 41 0.46 -11.86 -17.12
C GLU A 41 1.38 -10.62 -17.17
N TYR A 42 0.90 -9.45 -16.71
CA TYR A 42 1.74 -8.25 -16.58
C TYR A 42 2.75 -8.36 -15.44
N THR A 43 2.60 -9.32 -14.55
CA THR A 43 3.45 -9.50 -13.36
C THR A 43 4.53 -10.55 -13.54
N HIS A 44 4.42 -11.43 -14.53
CA HIS A 44 5.39 -12.47 -14.85
C HIS A 44 6.56 -11.87 -15.67
N LEU A 45 7.52 -11.28 -15.00
CA LEU A 45 8.62 -10.52 -15.60
C LEU A 45 9.93 -11.29 -15.59
N LEU A 46 10.15 -12.14 -14.59
CA LEU A 46 11.37 -12.91 -14.36
C LEU A 46 11.03 -14.38 -14.09
N GLY A 47 11.75 -15.29 -14.73
CA GLY A 47 11.50 -16.75 -14.53
C GLY A 47 10.30 -17.27 -15.32
N ASP A 48 9.88 -18.50 -15.01
CA ASP A 48 8.79 -19.24 -15.67
C ASP A 48 7.79 -19.80 -14.63
N ASP A 49 7.64 -19.15 -13.49
CA ASP A 49 6.72 -19.56 -12.43
C ASP A 49 5.48 -18.67 -12.37
N VAL A 50 4.52 -19.03 -11.51
CA VAL A 50 3.23 -18.34 -11.34
C VAL A 50 3.26 -17.31 -10.20
N VAL A 51 4.43 -17.07 -9.62
CA VAL A 51 4.59 -16.07 -8.56
C VAL A 51 4.82 -14.70 -9.19
N PRO A 52 4.04 -13.68 -8.84
CA PRO A 52 4.22 -12.35 -9.41
C PRO A 52 5.53 -11.70 -8.94
N ASP A 53 6.27 -11.06 -9.84
CA ASP A 53 7.44 -10.23 -9.53
C ASP A 53 7.07 -8.84 -9.04
N VAL A 54 5.87 -8.39 -9.34
CA VAL A 54 5.26 -7.14 -8.89
C VAL A 54 3.77 -7.37 -8.62
N PHE A 55 3.19 -6.64 -7.69
CA PHE A 55 1.76 -6.70 -7.43
C PHE A 55 1.00 -5.78 -8.38
N ILE A 56 -0.14 -6.24 -8.88
CA ILE A 56 -0.91 -5.50 -9.87
C ILE A 56 -2.36 -5.29 -9.42
N GLY A 57 -2.91 -4.14 -9.79
CA GLY A 57 -4.34 -3.85 -9.68
C GLY A 57 -4.79 -2.95 -10.82
N ARG A 58 -6.09 -2.84 -10.99
CA ARG A 58 -6.71 -2.07 -12.08
C ARG A 58 -7.75 -1.11 -11.55
N LEU A 59 -7.76 0.11 -12.07
CA LEU A 59 -8.91 1.00 -12.02
C LEU A 59 -9.66 0.85 -13.35
N SER A 60 -10.63 -0.07 -13.40
CA SER A 60 -11.48 -0.26 -14.57
C SER A 60 -12.42 0.93 -14.68
N ILE A 61 -12.34 1.67 -15.78
CA ILE A 61 -13.07 2.93 -16.02
C ILE A 61 -13.45 3.11 -17.48
N ASP A 62 -14.64 3.66 -17.72
CA ASP A 62 -15.12 4.09 -19.04
C ASP A 62 -15.11 5.62 -19.20
N SER A 63 -14.82 6.35 -18.14
CA SER A 63 -14.83 7.80 -18.17
C SER A 63 -13.90 8.43 -17.12
N LEU A 64 -13.47 9.66 -17.39
CA LEU A 64 -12.70 10.46 -16.39
C LEU A 64 -13.53 10.77 -15.13
N SER A 65 -14.86 10.76 -15.21
CA SER A 65 -15.71 10.94 -14.03
C SER A 65 -15.64 9.74 -13.10
N GLU A 66 -15.59 8.52 -13.63
CA GLU A 66 -15.38 7.29 -12.83
C GLU A 66 -14.00 7.25 -12.22
N LEU A 67 -12.96 7.61 -13.00
CA LEU A 67 -11.62 7.78 -12.44
C LEU A 67 -11.62 8.74 -11.24
N ALA A 68 -12.29 9.88 -11.37
CA ALA A 68 -12.38 10.85 -10.29
C ALA A 68 -13.10 10.28 -9.04
N VAL A 69 -14.13 9.44 -9.22
CA VAL A 69 -14.82 8.75 -8.12
C VAL A 69 -13.87 7.77 -7.42
N ILE A 70 -13.24 6.87 -8.18
CA ILE A 70 -12.35 5.86 -7.62
C ILE A 70 -11.17 6.52 -6.91
N MET A 71 -10.51 7.48 -7.56
CA MET A 71 -9.38 8.20 -6.97
C MET A 71 -9.77 8.95 -5.70
N SER A 72 -10.95 9.57 -5.65
CA SER A 72 -11.42 10.26 -4.45
C SER A 72 -11.61 9.30 -3.28
N LYS A 73 -12.17 8.11 -3.50
CA LYS A 73 -12.31 7.04 -2.49
C LYS A 73 -10.95 6.55 -2.02
N THR A 74 -10.06 6.22 -2.96
CA THR A 74 -8.71 5.70 -2.65
C THR A 74 -7.91 6.69 -1.81
N ILE A 75 -7.88 7.98 -2.21
CA ILE A 75 -7.15 9.01 -1.48
C ILE A 75 -7.77 9.26 -0.09
N GLN A 76 -9.10 9.32 0.00
CA GLN A 76 -9.80 9.51 1.27
C GLN A 76 -9.55 8.33 2.23
N TYR A 77 -9.65 7.10 1.74
CA TYR A 77 -9.38 5.89 2.50
C TYR A 77 -7.94 5.83 2.99
N ALA A 78 -6.96 6.13 2.14
CA ALA A 78 -5.55 6.08 2.49
C ALA A 78 -5.11 7.16 3.49
N ARG A 79 -5.70 8.37 3.42
CA ARG A 79 -5.23 9.56 4.15
C ARG A 79 -6.10 9.97 5.34
N ASN A 80 -7.41 9.79 5.23
CA ASN A 80 -8.35 10.25 6.23
C ASN A 80 -9.51 9.27 6.43
N PRO A 81 -9.26 7.98 6.66
CA PRO A 81 -10.33 6.98 6.75
C PRO A 81 -11.31 7.28 7.88
N LEU A 82 -10.87 7.93 8.95
CA LEU A 82 -11.65 8.21 10.15
C LEU A 82 -12.37 9.58 10.14
N ALA A 83 -12.29 10.34 9.04
CA ALA A 83 -12.84 11.71 8.99
C ALA A 83 -14.35 11.79 9.19
N TYR A 84 -15.09 10.74 8.85
CA TYR A 84 -16.57 10.73 8.89
C TYR A 84 -17.12 9.81 9.97
N ASP A 85 -16.41 8.78 10.35
CA ASP A 85 -16.72 7.88 11.47
C ASP A 85 -15.39 7.30 11.99
N GLN A 86 -15.24 7.18 13.31
CA GLN A 86 -14.02 6.69 13.93
C GLN A 86 -14.04 5.19 14.22
N ASN A 87 -15.20 4.53 14.03
CA ASN A 87 -15.40 3.15 14.47
C ASN A 87 -15.86 2.21 13.35
N TRP A 88 -15.71 2.60 12.07
CA TRP A 88 -16.21 1.76 10.98
C TRP A 88 -15.19 0.72 10.49
N LEU A 89 -13.89 0.95 10.74
CA LEU A 89 -12.81 0.08 10.24
C LEU A 89 -12.73 -1.25 11.00
N ASP A 90 -13.10 -1.27 12.26
CA ASP A 90 -13.15 -2.45 13.12
C ASP A 90 -14.54 -3.14 13.13
N ARG A 91 -15.37 -2.84 12.14
CA ARG A 91 -16.62 -3.52 11.85
C ARG A 91 -16.52 -4.29 10.55
N GLY A 92 -17.14 -5.47 10.48
CA GLY A 92 -17.13 -6.32 9.31
C GLY A 92 -18.52 -6.79 8.92
N LEU A 93 -18.71 -7.05 7.62
CA LEU A 93 -19.88 -7.73 7.08
C LEU A 93 -19.48 -9.03 6.40
N ILE A 94 -20.04 -10.14 6.87
CA ILE A 94 -19.83 -11.45 6.26
C ILE A 94 -21.14 -11.93 5.64
N VAL A 95 -21.13 -12.14 4.34
CA VAL A 95 -22.26 -12.64 3.58
C VAL A 95 -21.94 -14.05 3.08
N ALA A 96 -22.82 -15.00 3.34
CA ALA A 96 -22.58 -16.37 2.90
C ALA A 96 -23.85 -17.16 2.61
N GLY A 97 -23.79 -18.07 1.66
CA GLY A 97 -24.93 -18.91 1.37
C GLY A 97 -24.62 -20.27 0.78
N ASN A 98 -25.56 -21.17 1.01
CA ASN A 98 -25.60 -22.46 0.35
C ASN A 98 -26.21 -22.26 -1.03
N TYR A 99 -25.48 -22.61 -2.08
CA TYR A 99 -25.91 -22.40 -3.47
C TYR A 99 -26.69 -23.58 -4.09
N ALA A 100 -27.03 -24.60 -3.30
CA ALA A 100 -27.86 -25.69 -3.75
C ALA A 100 -28.84 -26.13 -2.66
N ASN A 101 -30.04 -26.49 -3.09
CA ASN A 101 -31.10 -26.99 -2.21
C ASN A 101 -31.22 -28.54 -2.22
N THR A 102 -30.41 -29.19 -3.06
CA THR A 102 -30.39 -30.69 -3.19
C THR A 102 -29.07 -31.22 -2.66
N TYR A 103 -29.14 -32.45 -2.14
CA TYR A 103 -27.91 -33.10 -1.63
C TYR A 103 -26.93 -33.46 -2.75
N PRO A 104 -25.61 -33.33 -2.48
CA PRO A 104 -25.03 -32.75 -1.25
C PRO A 104 -25.16 -31.23 -1.20
N ILE A 105 -25.70 -30.72 -0.09
CA ILE A 105 -25.79 -29.26 0.13
C ILE A 105 -24.39 -28.73 0.43
N PRO A 106 -23.88 -27.71 -0.29
CA PRO A 106 -22.58 -27.14 -0.03
C PRO A 106 -22.64 -26.23 1.21
N ILE A 107 -22.23 -26.75 2.34
CA ILE A 107 -22.27 -26.08 3.65
C ILE A 107 -20.98 -25.34 3.99
N THR A 108 -19.90 -25.62 3.28
CA THR A 108 -18.57 -25.02 3.55
C THR A 108 -18.51 -23.50 3.39
N PRO A 109 -19.24 -22.85 2.47
CA PRO A 109 -19.29 -21.39 2.41
C PRO A 109 -19.72 -20.75 3.73
N LYS A 110 -20.76 -21.29 4.38
CA LYS A 110 -21.20 -20.80 5.70
C LYS A 110 -20.22 -21.18 6.81
N TRP A 111 -19.61 -22.36 6.79
CA TRP A 111 -18.66 -22.76 7.82
C TRP A 111 -17.39 -21.94 7.79
N THR A 112 -16.81 -21.67 6.62
CA THR A 112 -15.66 -20.77 6.50
C THR A 112 -16.02 -19.36 6.94
N SER A 113 -17.26 -18.92 6.71
CA SER A 113 -17.75 -17.61 7.13
C SER A 113 -17.98 -17.51 8.65
N TYR A 114 -18.44 -18.58 9.31
CA TYR A 114 -18.47 -18.62 10.79
C TYR A 114 -17.09 -18.58 11.39
N TRP A 115 -16.13 -19.36 10.83
CA TRP A 115 -14.74 -19.31 11.23
C TRP A 115 -14.17 -17.89 11.08
N LEU A 116 -14.34 -17.28 9.93
CA LEU A 116 -13.83 -15.91 9.69
C LEU A 116 -14.44 -14.89 10.67
N ARG A 117 -15.75 -14.95 10.93
CA ARG A 117 -16.38 -14.08 11.93
C ARG A 117 -15.71 -14.23 13.30
N ASP A 118 -15.47 -15.45 13.72
CA ASP A 118 -14.87 -15.73 15.03
C ASP A 118 -13.41 -15.26 15.07
N GLU A 119 -12.64 -15.41 13.98
CA GLU A 119 -11.28 -14.88 13.88
C GLU A 119 -11.25 -13.35 13.93
N LEU A 120 -12.13 -12.65 13.22
CA LEU A 120 -12.21 -11.18 13.26
C LEU A 120 -12.58 -10.67 14.67
N LEU A 121 -13.56 -11.29 15.33
CA LEU A 121 -13.93 -10.94 16.71
C LEU A 121 -12.77 -11.24 17.69
N ASN A 122 -12.04 -12.34 17.51
CA ASN A 122 -10.87 -12.67 18.34
C ASN A 122 -9.71 -11.70 18.10
N TYR A 123 -9.55 -11.19 16.88
CA TYR A 123 -8.53 -10.20 16.54
C TYR A 123 -8.78 -8.85 17.22
N GLY A 124 -10.05 -8.47 17.36
CA GLY A 124 -10.41 -7.20 18.00
C GLY A 124 -11.53 -6.41 17.32
N PHE A 125 -12.14 -6.97 16.26
CA PHE A 125 -13.31 -6.31 15.65
C PHE A 125 -14.43 -6.13 16.68
N ASN A 126 -14.97 -4.93 16.75
CA ASN A 126 -16.05 -4.61 17.66
C ASN A 126 -17.37 -5.26 17.27
N GLU A 127 -17.62 -5.40 15.97
CA GLU A 127 -18.84 -5.97 15.44
C GLU A 127 -18.59 -6.68 14.11
N VAL A 128 -19.18 -7.84 13.91
CA VAL A 128 -19.16 -8.56 12.63
C VAL A 128 -20.58 -9.02 12.30
N ASP A 129 -21.22 -8.25 11.43
CA ASP A 129 -22.55 -8.56 10.91
C ASP A 129 -22.53 -9.80 10.01
N THR A 130 -23.59 -10.56 10.01
CA THR A 130 -23.72 -11.76 9.19
C THR A 130 -25.05 -11.80 8.44
N VAL A 131 -24.99 -12.03 7.12
CA VAL A 131 -26.17 -12.24 6.27
C VAL A 131 -26.03 -13.59 5.59
N PHE A 132 -26.72 -14.61 6.12
CA PHE A 132 -26.55 -16.00 5.70
C PHE A 132 -27.80 -16.61 5.09
N TYR A 133 -27.64 -17.28 3.95
CA TYR A 133 -28.66 -18.10 3.32
C TYR A 133 -28.43 -19.61 3.57
N PRO A 134 -29.46 -20.41 3.86
CA PRO A 134 -30.73 -19.99 4.38
C PRO A 134 -30.60 -19.36 5.77
N PRO A 135 -31.53 -18.54 6.29
CA PRO A 135 -32.90 -18.35 5.77
C PRO A 135 -33.11 -17.17 4.83
N LEU A 136 -32.10 -16.27 4.61
CA LEU A 136 -32.27 -15.04 3.87
C LEU A 136 -32.01 -15.25 2.38
N GLN A 137 -33.03 -15.42 1.57
CA GLN A 137 -32.89 -15.58 0.12
C GLN A 137 -32.60 -14.28 -0.59
N GLN A 138 -33.23 -13.17 -0.17
CA GLN A 138 -32.94 -11.83 -0.67
C GLN A 138 -32.04 -11.13 0.33
N GLY A 139 -30.78 -10.92 -0.03
CA GLY A 139 -29.75 -10.37 0.83
C GLY A 139 -29.70 -8.86 0.87
N ALA A 140 -29.98 -8.15 -0.22
CA ALA A 140 -29.87 -6.69 -0.34
C ALA A 140 -30.56 -5.92 0.79
N PRO A 141 -31.80 -6.26 1.26
CA PRO A 141 -32.44 -5.58 2.39
C PRO A 141 -31.68 -5.68 3.73
N TYR A 142 -30.71 -6.57 3.84
CA TYR A 142 -29.88 -6.75 5.03
C TYR A 142 -28.42 -6.32 4.78
N ILE A 143 -27.91 -6.52 3.56
CA ILE A 143 -26.55 -6.15 3.16
C ILE A 143 -26.42 -4.62 3.07
N ILE A 144 -27.36 -3.95 2.40
CA ILE A 144 -27.35 -2.49 2.22
C ILE A 144 -27.31 -1.71 3.55
N PRO A 145 -28.19 -2.01 4.54
CA PRO A 145 -28.10 -1.33 5.82
C PRO A 145 -26.75 -1.51 6.52
N ALA A 146 -26.20 -2.72 6.57
CA ALA A 146 -24.93 -2.98 7.21
C ALA A 146 -23.75 -2.20 6.54
N ILE A 147 -23.72 -2.15 5.20
CA ILE A 147 -22.72 -1.34 4.48
C ILE A 147 -22.94 0.16 4.75
N ASN A 148 -24.19 0.62 4.79
CA ASN A 148 -24.52 2.03 5.01
C ASN A 148 -24.19 2.50 6.43
N GLU A 149 -24.23 1.62 7.42
CA GLU A 149 -23.79 1.90 8.80
C GLU A 149 -22.26 2.01 8.91
N GLY A 150 -21.52 1.54 7.92
CA GLY A 150 -20.07 1.55 7.84
C GLY A 150 -19.45 0.26 8.37
N VAL A 151 -18.73 -0.41 7.47
CA VAL A 151 -17.90 -1.59 7.75
C VAL A 151 -16.58 -1.44 7.00
N GLY A 152 -15.45 -1.87 7.62
CA GLY A 152 -14.14 -1.81 6.97
C GLY A 152 -13.95 -2.88 5.90
N ILE A 153 -14.59 -4.03 6.09
CA ILE A 153 -14.51 -5.18 5.18
C ILE A 153 -15.89 -5.76 4.89
N VAL A 154 -16.06 -6.25 3.66
CA VAL A 154 -17.19 -7.07 3.23
C VAL A 154 -16.66 -8.36 2.63
N ASN A 155 -17.04 -9.51 3.17
CA ASN A 155 -16.60 -10.83 2.69
C ASN A 155 -17.77 -11.66 2.21
N TYR A 156 -17.69 -12.20 1.00
CA TYR A 156 -18.71 -13.08 0.44
C TYR A 156 -18.20 -14.48 0.11
N ARG A 157 -19.01 -15.47 0.48
CA ARG A 157 -18.85 -16.88 0.13
C ARG A 157 -20.20 -17.48 -0.27
N GLY A 158 -20.32 -18.01 -1.48
CA GLY A 158 -21.58 -18.57 -1.95
C GLY A 158 -21.55 -18.96 -3.41
N TRP A 159 -22.51 -18.50 -4.16
CA TRP A 159 -22.59 -18.56 -5.61
C TRP A 159 -22.88 -17.19 -6.20
N GLY A 160 -22.25 -16.89 -7.31
CA GLY A 160 -22.39 -15.60 -8.00
C GLY A 160 -22.02 -15.72 -9.47
N ASP A 161 -22.20 -14.63 -10.16
CA ASP A 161 -21.77 -14.36 -11.53
C ASP A 161 -21.39 -12.89 -11.71
N ALA A 162 -21.17 -12.42 -12.93
CA ALA A 162 -20.80 -11.04 -13.21
C ALA A 162 -21.84 -10.01 -12.72
N ASN A 163 -23.14 -10.40 -12.67
CA ASN A 163 -24.18 -9.55 -12.12
C ASN A 163 -24.17 -9.46 -10.58
N GLY A 164 -23.49 -10.41 -9.90
CA GLY A 164 -23.34 -10.36 -8.44
C GLY A 164 -23.61 -11.65 -7.71
N TRP A 165 -23.97 -11.52 -6.43
CA TRP A 165 -24.22 -12.61 -5.51
C TRP A 165 -25.67 -13.06 -5.56
N HIS A 166 -25.92 -14.38 -5.56
CA HIS A 166 -27.27 -14.89 -5.70
C HIS A 166 -27.88 -15.47 -4.43
N TYR A 167 -27.05 -15.92 -3.49
CA TYR A 167 -27.52 -16.57 -2.25
C TYR A 167 -26.63 -16.22 -1.08
N PRO A 168 -26.92 -15.15 -0.31
CA PRO A 168 -28.02 -14.15 -0.47
C PRO A 168 -27.78 -13.23 -1.66
N GLU A 169 -28.89 -12.69 -2.23
CA GLU A 169 -28.82 -11.81 -3.42
C GLU A 169 -28.23 -10.42 -3.09
N PHE A 170 -27.28 -10.00 -3.90
CA PHE A 170 -26.80 -8.61 -3.98
C PHE A 170 -26.18 -8.41 -5.37
N HIS A 171 -26.84 -7.61 -6.19
CA HIS A 171 -26.55 -7.45 -7.61
C HIS A 171 -26.05 -6.04 -7.94
N VAL A 172 -25.59 -5.86 -9.18
CA VAL A 172 -25.13 -4.57 -9.70
C VAL A 172 -26.14 -3.44 -9.45
N ASP A 173 -27.44 -3.71 -9.65
CA ASP A 173 -28.51 -2.71 -9.43
C ASP A 173 -28.61 -2.30 -7.95
N ASP A 174 -28.35 -3.20 -7.00
CA ASP A 174 -28.42 -2.93 -5.56
C ASP A 174 -27.33 -1.95 -5.09
N VAL A 175 -26.23 -1.84 -5.83
CA VAL A 175 -25.15 -0.87 -5.54
C VAL A 175 -25.65 0.56 -5.63
N ASN A 176 -26.67 0.83 -6.50
CA ASN A 176 -27.27 2.14 -6.62
C ASN A 176 -28.02 2.57 -5.35
N ASP A 177 -28.48 1.63 -4.54
CA ASP A 177 -29.21 1.87 -3.29
C ASP A 177 -28.30 2.07 -2.09
N LEU A 178 -26.96 1.86 -2.25
CA LEU A 178 -26.00 2.18 -1.21
C LEU A 178 -25.94 3.68 -0.95
N ASN A 179 -25.75 4.03 0.31
CA ASN A 179 -25.61 5.41 0.80
C ASN A 179 -24.55 5.52 1.90
N ASN A 180 -23.49 4.73 1.77
CA ASN A 180 -22.40 4.64 2.75
C ASN A 180 -21.42 5.81 2.71
N GLY A 181 -21.53 6.70 1.72
CA GLY A 181 -20.67 7.87 1.62
C GLY A 181 -19.17 7.48 1.58
N TRP A 182 -18.38 8.10 2.43
CA TRP A 182 -16.94 7.86 2.53
C TRP A 182 -16.55 6.61 3.33
N LEU A 183 -17.51 5.88 3.90
CA LEU A 183 -17.28 4.61 4.58
C LEU A 183 -17.21 3.50 3.52
N THR A 184 -16.11 3.46 2.76
CA THR A 184 -15.95 2.63 1.56
C THR A 184 -15.11 1.39 1.86
N PRO A 185 -15.73 0.23 2.20
CA PRO A 185 -15.02 -0.99 2.57
C PRO A 185 -14.20 -1.58 1.42
N VAL A 186 -13.31 -2.49 1.78
CA VAL A 186 -12.72 -3.44 0.84
C VAL A 186 -13.67 -4.65 0.70
N PHE A 187 -13.97 -5.02 -0.54
CA PHE A 187 -14.80 -6.18 -0.87
C PHE A 187 -13.94 -7.39 -1.22
N PHE A 188 -14.22 -8.50 -0.56
CA PHE A 188 -13.61 -9.80 -0.82
C PHE A 188 -14.71 -10.77 -1.29
N SER A 189 -14.68 -11.15 -2.56
CA SER A 189 -15.69 -12.00 -3.18
C SER A 189 -15.05 -13.31 -3.66
N TYR A 190 -15.04 -14.31 -2.80
CA TYR A 190 -14.48 -15.62 -3.14
C TYR A 190 -15.54 -16.51 -3.79
N VAL A 191 -16.04 -16.05 -4.93
CA VAL A 191 -17.11 -16.71 -5.70
C VAL A 191 -16.92 -16.41 -7.19
N CYS A 192 -17.45 -17.27 -8.02
CA CYS A 192 -17.36 -17.23 -9.47
C CYS A 192 -17.65 -15.85 -10.07
N ASN A 193 -16.86 -15.42 -11.05
CA ASN A 193 -17.12 -14.43 -12.09
C ASN A 193 -17.51 -13.00 -11.58
N SER A 194 -17.46 -12.76 -10.29
CA SER A 194 -17.90 -11.46 -9.72
C SER A 194 -16.94 -10.30 -10.02
N ASN A 195 -15.76 -10.61 -10.58
CA ASN A 195 -14.74 -9.64 -10.99
C ASN A 195 -14.29 -9.88 -12.44
N ASP A 196 -15.21 -10.23 -13.31
CA ASP A 196 -14.99 -10.36 -14.76
C ASP A 196 -15.29 -9.03 -15.46
N PHE A 197 -14.30 -8.14 -15.45
CA PHE A 197 -14.38 -6.81 -16.05
C PHE A 197 -14.27 -6.81 -17.60
N ALA A 198 -14.29 -7.99 -18.24
CA ALA A 198 -14.44 -8.16 -19.68
C ALA A 198 -15.79 -8.82 -20.03
N ASN A 199 -16.72 -8.91 -19.08
CA ASN A 199 -18.00 -9.57 -19.26
C ASN A 199 -19.00 -8.71 -20.08
N ASN A 200 -20.01 -9.38 -20.70
CA ASN A 200 -21.13 -8.68 -21.32
C ASN A 200 -22.06 -7.99 -20.31
N VAL A 201 -21.97 -8.33 -19.04
CA VAL A 201 -22.57 -7.56 -17.92
C VAL A 201 -21.58 -6.48 -17.55
N ASP A 202 -21.79 -5.28 -18.07
CA ASP A 202 -20.93 -4.12 -17.89
C ASP A 202 -21.78 -2.94 -17.35
N PRO A 203 -21.40 -2.41 -16.15
CA PRO A 203 -20.35 -2.88 -15.28
C PRO A 203 -20.64 -4.24 -14.63
N CYS A 204 -19.62 -5.08 -14.41
CA CYS A 204 -19.74 -6.23 -13.52
C CYS A 204 -19.85 -5.78 -12.04
N LEU A 205 -20.14 -6.70 -11.10
CA LEU A 205 -20.31 -6.32 -9.69
C LEU A 205 -19.09 -5.56 -9.14
N ALA A 206 -17.88 -6.04 -9.42
CA ALA A 206 -16.66 -5.40 -8.93
C ALA A 206 -16.52 -3.95 -9.42
N GLU A 207 -16.79 -3.70 -10.69
CA GLU A 207 -16.76 -2.38 -11.28
C GLU A 207 -17.84 -1.47 -10.72
N ALA A 208 -19.08 -1.96 -10.60
CA ALA A 208 -20.17 -1.22 -9.99
C ALA A 208 -19.82 -0.75 -8.57
N ILE A 209 -19.18 -1.61 -7.76
CA ILE A 209 -18.72 -1.30 -6.41
C ILE A 209 -17.66 -0.20 -6.41
N ILE A 210 -16.64 -0.28 -7.27
CA ILE A 210 -15.55 0.71 -7.26
C ILE A 210 -15.93 2.01 -7.98
N ARG A 211 -16.80 1.97 -8.99
CA ARG A 211 -17.27 3.13 -9.76
C ARG A 211 -18.42 3.89 -9.08
N GLY A 212 -19.06 3.32 -8.05
CA GLY A 212 -20.30 3.82 -7.43
C GLY A 212 -20.19 5.22 -6.84
N GLY A 213 -21.20 6.07 -7.11
CA GLY A 213 -21.36 7.41 -6.55
C GLY A 213 -20.79 8.54 -7.42
N THR A 214 -20.35 9.60 -6.73
CA THR A 214 -19.68 10.77 -7.32
C THR A 214 -18.44 11.12 -6.51
N PRO A 215 -17.49 11.94 -7.02
CA PRO A 215 -16.29 12.32 -6.26
C PRO A 215 -16.53 13.01 -4.92
N THR A 216 -17.74 13.55 -4.69
CA THR A 216 -18.13 14.24 -3.44
C THR A 216 -19.18 13.48 -2.63
N VAL A 217 -19.84 12.50 -3.24
CA VAL A 217 -20.85 11.63 -2.61
C VAL A 217 -20.59 10.20 -3.13
N PRO A 218 -19.50 9.56 -2.69
CA PRO A 218 -19.15 8.21 -3.12
C PRO A 218 -20.12 7.17 -2.57
N LYS A 219 -20.07 5.97 -3.14
CA LYS A 219 -20.82 4.78 -2.72
C LYS A 219 -19.97 3.53 -2.97
N GLY A 220 -20.39 2.41 -2.41
CA GLY A 220 -19.76 1.11 -2.64
C GLY A 220 -18.46 0.93 -1.90
N GLY A 221 -17.43 0.40 -2.55
CA GLY A 221 -16.15 0.07 -1.94
C GLY A 221 -14.97 0.84 -2.53
N VAL A 222 -13.84 0.78 -1.84
CA VAL A 222 -12.57 1.36 -2.29
C VAL A 222 -11.80 0.39 -3.19
N ALA A 223 -11.98 -0.91 -2.99
CA ALA A 223 -11.39 -1.98 -3.79
C ALA A 223 -12.25 -3.24 -3.76
N PHE A 224 -12.04 -4.10 -4.74
CA PHE A 224 -12.70 -5.38 -4.86
C PHE A 224 -11.69 -6.46 -5.27
N ILE A 225 -11.67 -7.58 -4.55
CA ILE A 225 -10.88 -8.78 -4.89
C ILE A 225 -11.83 -9.94 -5.17
N GLY A 226 -11.67 -10.57 -6.32
CA GLY A 226 -12.46 -11.72 -6.71
C GLY A 226 -12.01 -12.31 -8.04
N PRO A 227 -12.55 -13.48 -8.41
CA PRO A 227 -12.21 -14.15 -9.66
C PRO A 227 -13.06 -13.68 -10.85
N SER A 228 -12.44 -13.76 -12.03
CA SER A 228 -13.10 -13.56 -13.33
C SER A 228 -13.76 -14.83 -13.89
N ASP A 229 -13.36 -16.03 -13.46
CA ASP A 229 -13.89 -17.30 -13.97
C ASP A 229 -15.24 -17.69 -13.35
N LEU A 230 -16.14 -18.24 -14.18
CA LEU A 230 -17.48 -18.68 -13.76
C LEU A 230 -17.48 -20.03 -13.03
N HIS A 231 -16.43 -20.85 -13.15
CA HIS A 231 -16.39 -22.23 -12.69
C HIS A 231 -15.42 -22.46 -11.52
N THR A 232 -15.13 -21.42 -10.73
CA THR A 232 -14.27 -21.60 -9.55
C THR A 232 -14.83 -22.60 -8.55
N SER A 233 -13.95 -23.40 -7.95
CA SER A 233 -14.35 -24.44 -7.00
C SER A 233 -14.31 -23.97 -5.56
N THR A 234 -15.39 -24.27 -4.82
CA THR A 234 -15.53 -23.94 -3.38
C THR A 234 -14.32 -24.34 -2.53
N LYS A 235 -13.70 -25.49 -2.78
CA LYS A 235 -12.58 -26.00 -1.98
C LYS A 235 -11.32 -25.12 -2.09
N TYR A 236 -11.04 -24.58 -3.29
CA TYR A 236 -9.89 -23.72 -3.52
C TYR A 236 -10.16 -22.30 -3.02
N ASN A 237 -11.36 -21.78 -3.30
CA ASN A 237 -11.80 -20.48 -2.77
C ASN A 237 -11.79 -20.46 -1.22
N ASN A 238 -12.10 -21.59 -0.55
CA ASN A 238 -11.99 -21.68 0.91
C ASN A 238 -10.55 -21.49 1.39
N VAL A 239 -9.57 -22.09 0.68
CA VAL A 239 -8.15 -21.97 1.02
C VAL A 239 -7.66 -20.54 0.79
N ILE A 240 -7.96 -19.96 -0.37
CA ILE A 240 -7.55 -18.57 -0.67
C ILE A 240 -8.13 -17.62 0.39
N ASN A 241 -9.42 -17.72 0.71
CA ASN A 241 -10.07 -16.92 1.75
C ASN A 241 -9.36 -17.08 3.11
N ALA A 242 -9.11 -18.33 3.54
CA ALA A 242 -8.51 -18.59 4.84
C ALA A 242 -7.07 -18.07 4.94
N TYR A 243 -6.24 -18.35 3.93
CA TYR A 243 -4.83 -17.94 3.93
C TYR A 243 -4.64 -16.44 3.76
N MET A 244 -5.53 -15.79 3.01
CA MET A 244 -5.50 -14.32 2.89
C MET A 244 -5.80 -13.64 4.23
N TYR A 245 -6.84 -14.09 4.94
CA TYR A 245 -7.13 -13.56 6.28
C TYR A 245 -6.09 -13.97 7.33
N ASP A 246 -5.53 -15.19 7.26
CA ASP A 246 -4.42 -15.59 8.12
C ASP A 246 -3.20 -14.65 7.94
N ALA A 247 -2.88 -14.31 6.69
CA ALA A 247 -1.81 -13.38 6.37
C ALA A 247 -2.05 -11.97 6.94
N MET A 248 -3.27 -11.46 6.79
CA MET A 248 -3.64 -10.14 7.33
C MET A 248 -3.66 -10.12 8.86
N LEU A 249 -4.35 -11.10 9.49
CA LEU A 249 -4.60 -11.10 10.93
C LEU A 249 -3.40 -11.53 11.77
N ASN A 250 -2.58 -12.48 11.28
CA ASN A 250 -1.50 -13.06 12.07
C ASN A 250 -0.09 -12.62 11.64
N TYR A 251 0.06 -12.12 10.39
CA TYR A 251 1.37 -11.71 9.85
C TYR A 251 1.43 -10.24 9.45
N ASN A 252 0.35 -9.49 9.64
CA ASN A 252 0.24 -8.08 9.27
C ASN A 252 0.57 -7.79 7.80
N ILE A 253 0.23 -8.75 6.91
CA ILE A 253 0.32 -8.58 5.46
C ILE A 253 -1.03 -8.02 5.01
N VAL A 254 -1.19 -6.71 5.06
CA VAL A 254 -2.48 -6.04 4.90
C VAL A 254 -2.64 -5.29 3.58
N GLU A 255 -1.58 -5.11 2.80
CA GLU A 255 -1.67 -4.56 1.45
C GLU A 255 -2.37 -5.56 0.53
N LEU A 256 -3.26 -5.08 -0.35
CA LEU A 256 -4.14 -5.92 -1.17
C LEU A 256 -3.39 -6.91 -2.05
N GLY A 257 -2.33 -6.48 -2.73
CA GLY A 257 -1.51 -7.34 -3.59
C GLY A 257 -0.83 -8.47 -2.82
N PRO A 258 0.00 -8.17 -1.82
CA PRO A 258 0.64 -9.17 -0.95
C PRO A 258 -0.36 -10.10 -0.27
N ALA A 259 -1.48 -9.58 0.23
CA ALA A 259 -2.52 -10.38 0.88
C ALA A 259 -3.17 -11.37 -0.09
N MET A 260 -3.50 -10.93 -1.32
CA MET A 260 -4.02 -11.82 -2.36
C MET A 260 -3.02 -12.92 -2.70
N GLN A 261 -1.75 -12.58 -2.89
CA GLN A 261 -0.70 -13.55 -3.16
C GLN A 261 -0.52 -14.56 -2.01
N ALA A 262 -0.63 -14.11 -0.76
CA ALA A 262 -0.60 -15.02 0.40
C ALA A 262 -1.79 -16.00 0.35
N GLY A 263 -2.98 -15.56 0.00
CA GLY A 263 -4.14 -16.41 -0.23
C GLY A 263 -3.91 -17.47 -1.30
N GLN A 264 -3.38 -17.08 -2.46
CA GLN A 264 -3.04 -17.96 -3.58
C GLN A 264 -1.93 -18.96 -3.21
N SER A 265 -0.92 -18.53 -2.44
CA SER A 265 0.17 -19.36 -1.92
C SER A 265 -0.34 -20.50 -1.02
N GLY A 266 -1.51 -20.32 -0.38
CA GLY A 266 -2.19 -21.38 0.34
C GLY A 266 -2.50 -22.59 -0.52
N LEU A 267 -2.77 -22.42 -1.83
CA LEU A 267 -3.01 -23.53 -2.75
C LEU A 267 -1.74 -24.36 -2.98
N VAL A 268 -0.58 -23.73 -3.02
CA VAL A 268 0.71 -24.44 -3.16
C VAL A 268 0.93 -25.36 -1.95
N LYS A 269 0.58 -24.90 -0.76
CA LYS A 269 0.72 -25.66 0.48
C LYS A 269 -0.32 -26.78 0.63
N GLU A 270 -1.60 -26.48 0.39
CA GLU A 270 -2.70 -27.40 0.65
C GLU A 270 -2.95 -28.38 -0.52
N PHE A 271 -2.59 -27.99 -1.75
CA PHE A 271 -2.78 -28.78 -2.96
C PHE A 271 -1.49 -28.89 -3.80
N PRO A 272 -0.38 -29.40 -3.23
CA PRO A 272 0.91 -29.45 -3.92
C PRO A 272 0.92 -30.31 -5.19
N ALA A 273 -0.04 -31.22 -5.34
CA ALA A 273 -0.20 -32.04 -6.55
C ALA A 273 -0.98 -31.34 -7.68
N GLN A 274 -1.44 -30.10 -7.47
CA GLN A 274 -2.20 -29.29 -8.43
C GLN A 274 -1.33 -28.16 -8.99
N SER A 275 -0.08 -28.49 -9.43
CA SER A 275 0.94 -27.52 -9.89
C SER A 275 1.22 -27.59 -11.38
N GLY A 276 0.52 -28.46 -12.12
CA GLY A 276 0.68 -28.58 -13.57
C GLY A 276 -0.03 -27.47 -14.34
N PRO A 277 0.29 -27.33 -15.64
CA PRO A 277 -0.38 -26.36 -16.50
C PRO A 277 -1.90 -26.53 -16.52
N GLY A 278 -2.63 -25.46 -16.27
CA GLY A 278 -4.09 -25.46 -16.15
C GLY A 278 -4.63 -26.04 -14.85
N GLU A 279 -3.79 -26.49 -13.92
CA GLU A 279 -4.21 -26.97 -12.61
C GLU A 279 -4.46 -25.80 -11.63
N ALA A 280 -4.91 -26.15 -10.42
CA ALA A 280 -5.46 -25.16 -9.50
C ALA A 280 -4.49 -24.01 -9.14
N GLN A 281 -3.20 -24.29 -8.99
CA GLN A 281 -2.24 -23.24 -8.60
C GLN A 281 -2.12 -22.18 -9.70
N GLU A 282 -1.90 -22.58 -10.95
CA GLU A 282 -1.81 -21.66 -12.09
C GLU A 282 -3.17 -21.03 -12.40
N PHE A 283 -4.25 -21.81 -12.40
CA PHE A 283 -5.59 -21.32 -12.67
C PHE A 283 -5.99 -20.18 -11.71
N TYR A 284 -5.86 -20.40 -10.40
CA TYR A 284 -6.25 -19.40 -9.40
C TYR A 284 -5.27 -18.23 -9.29
N ALA A 285 -4.01 -18.40 -9.72
CA ALA A 285 -3.09 -17.29 -9.89
C ALA A 285 -3.57 -16.32 -10.98
N ASN A 286 -4.13 -16.86 -12.06
CA ASN A 286 -4.58 -16.06 -13.21
C ASN A 286 -5.97 -15.45 -13.03
N VAL A 287 -6.95 -16.18 -12.50
CA VAL A 287 -8.34 -15.69 -12.51
C VAL A 287 -8.68 -14.71 -11.38
N TYR A 288 -7.88 -14.62 -10.31
CA TYR A 288 -8.10 -13.62 -9.26
C TYR A 288 -7.48 -12.28 -9.63
N ASN A 289 -8.29 -11.23 -9.60
CA ASN A 289 -7.91 -9.87 -9.94
C ASN A 289 -8.22 -8.91 -8.78
N ILE A 290 -7.51 -7.78 -8.75
CA ILE A 290 -7.75 -6.64 -7.86
C ILE A 290 -8.29 -5.48 -8.70
N LEU A 291 -9.56 -5.09 -8.51
CA LEU A 291 -10.01 -3.78 -8.92
C LEU A 291 -9.81 -2.79 -7.76
N GLY A 292 -8.84 -1.91 -7.91
CA GLY A 292 -8.34 -0.98 -6.90
C GLY A 292 -6.83 -0.85 -6.92
N ASP A 293 -6.29 -0.03 -6.03
CA ASP A 293 -4.85 0.13 -5.86
C ASP A 293 -4.26 -1.07 -5.10
N PRO A 294 -3.33 -1.86 -5.68
CA PRO A 294 -2.79 -3.06 -5.05
C PRO A 294 -1.92 -2.78 -3.83
N SER A 295 -1.45 -1.54 -3.66
CA SER A 295 -0.67 -1.09 -2.50
C SER A 295 -1.55 -0.62 -1.34
N LEU A 296 -2.86 -0.50 -1.55
CA LEU A 296 -3.79 -0.05 -0.52
C LEU A 296 -3.86 -1.09 0.60
N GLN A 297 -3.71 -0.64 1.84
CA GLN A 297 -3.82 -1.52 2.99
C GLN A 297 -5.28 -1.70 3.42
N VAL A 298 -5.61 -2.88 3.90
CA VAL A 298 -6.85 -3.16 4.62
C VAL A 298 -6.65 -2.75 6.06
N TYR A 299 -7.38 -1.75 6.52
CA TYR A 299 -7.37 -1.41 7.93
C TYR A 299 -8.20 -2.43 8.72
N LEU A 300 -7.56 -3.09 9.67
CA LEU A 300 -8.16 -4.11 10.55
C LEU A 300 -8.37 -3.56 11.97
N ASP A 301 -7.89 -2.35 12.22
CA ASP A 301 -8.01 -1.60 13.47
C ASP A 301 -7.88 -0.11 13.14
N THR A 302 -8.04 0.75 14.12
CA THR A 302 -7.80 2.19 14.01
C THR A 302 -6.34 2.45 13.63
N PRO A 303 -6.05 3.00 12.43
CA PRO A 303 -4.68 3.28 12.03
C PRO A 303 -4.08 4.42 12.87
N ASP A 304 -2.76 4.36 13.07
CA ASP A 304 -1.99 5.43 13.69
C ASP A 304 -1.64 6.54 12.68
N GLU A 305 -1.17 7.68 13.17
CA GLU A 305 -0.75 8.84 12.38
C GLU A 305 0.75 9.08 12.53
N PHE A 306 1.37 9.63 11.47
CA PHE A 306 2.77 10.04 11.50
C PHE A 306 2.91 11.47 12.02
N ASN A 307 3.86 11.66 12.94
CA ASN A 307 4.41 12.97 13.27
C ASN A 307 5.76 13.14 12.58
N PHE A 308 5.91 14.20 11.78
CA PHE A 308 7.15 14.52 11.09
C PHE A 308 7.95 15.54 11.93
N ASN A 309 9.19 15.19 12.27
CA ASN A 309 10.12 16.09 12.91
C ASN A 309 11.15 16.58 11.88
N ILE A 310 10.80 17.64 11.17
CA ILE A 310 11.57 18.23 10.08
C ILE A 310 12.07 19.60 10.52
N GLN A 311 13.39 19.83 10.42
CA GLN A 311 13.97 21.15 10.65
C GLN A 311 13.73 22.05 9.42
N PRO A 312 13.74 23.40 9.58
CA PRO A 312 13.68 24.29 8.44
C PRO A 312 14.76 23.96 7.40
N ILE A 313 14.36 23.89 6.13
CA ILE A 313 15.25 23.56 5.00
C ILE A 313 15.52 24.81 4.20
N TYR A 314 16.74 24.97 3.73
CA TYR A 314 17.18 26.13 2.94
C TYR A 314 17.73 25.69 1.57
N SER A 315 17.61 26.55 0.58
CA SER A 315 18.01 26.29 -0.82
C SER A 315 19.50 25.94 -1.01
N SER A 316 20.35 26.26 -0.05
CA SER A 316 21.79 25.92 -0.09
C SER A 316 22.11 24.56 0.53
N GLU A 317 21.19 23.94 1.20
CA GLU A 317 21.43 22.62 1.79
C GLU A 317 21.60 21.55 0.72
N ARG A 318 22.25 20.45 1.09
CA ARG A 318 22.52 19.30 0.21
C ARG A 318 22.08 17.99 0.84
N PHE A 319 21.53 18.05 2.04
CA PHE A 319 21.04 16.90 2.78
C PHE A 319 19.66 17.21 3.32
N LEU A 320 18.81 16.23 3.24
CA LEU A 320 17.55 16.20 3.98
C LEU A 320 17.68 15.16 5.09
N ASP A 321 17.38 15.59 6.30
CA ASP A 321 17.46 14.78 7.50
C ASP A 321 16.24 15.08 8.38
N PHE A 322 15.43 14.06 8.62
CA PHE A 322 14.26 14.18 9.46
C PHE A 322 13.91 12.83 10.09
N SER A 323 13.01 12.85 11.06
CA SER A 323 12.48 11.63 11.65
C SER A 323 10.96 11.61 11.63
N VAL A 324 10.40 10.41 11.64
CA VAL A 324 8.97 10.15 11.79
C VAL A 324 8.72 9.35 13.06
N THR A 325 7.69 9.75 13.78
CA THR A 325 7.23 9.05 14.99
C THR A 325 5.74 8.78 14.90
N SER A 326 5.26 7.82 15.69
CA SER A 326 3.83 7.56 15.88
C SER A 326 3.15 8.71 16.63
N SER A 327 1.82 8.64 16.76
CA SER A 327 1.05 9.57 17.59
C SER A 327 1.51 9.61 19.05
N ASN A 328 2.06 8.52 19.57
CA ASN A 328 2.62 8.42 20.92
C ASN A 328 4.06 8.94 21.03
N GLY A 329 4.70 9.33 19.92
CA GLY A 329 6.07 9.79 19.89
C GLY A 329 7.14 8.70 19.76
N ASP A 330 6.73 7.45 19.57
CA ASP A 330 7.67 6.34 19.34
C ASP A 330 8.25 6.40 17.92
N PRO A 331 9.55 6.13 17.72
CA PRO A 331 10.13 6.03 16.37
C PRO A 331 9.41 5.01 15.49
N VAL A 332 9.19 5.34 14.20
CA VAL A 332 8.58 4.39 13.26
C VAL A 332 9.63 3.92 12.25
N PRO A 333 10.29 2.78 12.49
CA PRO A 333 11.30 2.22 11.60
C PRO A 333 10.67 1.60 10.34
N GLN A 334 11.49 1.45 9.28
CA GLN A 334 11.08 0.82 8.02
C GLN A 334 9.85 1.48 7.38
N THR A 335 9.65 2.77 7.62
CA THR A 335 8.62 3.56 6.95
C THR A 335 9.11 3.90 5.55
N VAL A 336 8.30 3.60 4.53
CA VAL A 336 8.59 4.00 3.15
C VAL A 336 8.40 5.50 3.03
N ILE A 337 9.47 6.20 2.66
CA ILE A 337 9.48 7.64 2.42
C ILE A 337 9.60 7.93 0.92
N SER A 338 8.78 8.84 0.44
CA SER A 338 8.92 9.42 -0.90
C SER A 338 8.95 10.95 -0.79
N ILE A 339 9.95 11.56 -1.41
CA ILE A 339 10.09 13.02 -1.50
C ILE A 339 9.82 13.42 -2.92
N MET A 340 8.89 14.35 -3.11
CA MET A 340 8.38 14.73 -4.42
C MET A 340 8.41 16.27 -4.60
N ASN A 341 8.49 16.70 -5.84
CA ASN A 341 8.21 18.07 -6.24
C ASN A 341 7.51 18.07 -7.60
N ASN A 342 6.36 18.73 -7.71
CA ASN A 342 5.56 18.83 -8.93
C ASN A 342 5.27 17.49 -9.64
N GLY A 343 5.13 16.41 -8.88
CA GLY A 343 4.84 15.07 -9.40
C GLY A 343 6.08 14.22 -9.70
N ASP A 344 7.28 14.78 -9.66
CA ASP A 344 8.54 14.04 -9.83
C ASP A 344 9.06 13.53 -8.49
N ILE A 345 9.52 12.29 -8.45
CA ILE A 345 10.18 11.70 -7.27
C ILE A 345 11.63 12.17 -7.23
N LEU A 346 11.97 12.91 -6.20
CA LEU A 346 13.33 13.42 -5.96
C LEU A 346 14.17 12.41 -5.16
N SER A 347 13.56 11.71 -4.20
CA SER A 347 14.22 10.69 -3.39
C SER A 347 13.19 9.72 -2.83
N LYS A 348 13.60 8.47 -2.59
CA LYS A 348 12.79 7.45 -1.92
C LYS A 348 13.67 6.49 -1.13
N GLY A 349 13.11 5.87 -0.11
CA GLY A 349 13.78 4.88 0.74
C GLY A 349 13.01 4.61 2.01
N ASN A 350 13.65 3.98 2.98
CA ASN A 350 13.03 3.61 4.24
C ASN A 350 13.72 4.30 5.41
N THR A 351 12.96 4.58 6.47
CA THR A 351 13.53 5.03 7.74
C THR A 351 14.36 3.93 8.41
N ASP A 352 15.36 4.34 9.16
CA ASP A 352 16.18 3.45 10.01
C ASP A 352 15.41 3.02 11.29
N LEU A 353 16.14 2.35 12.20
CA LEU A 353 15.57 1.86 13.47
C LEU A 353 15.11 2.96 14.42
N ASP A 354 15.62 4.18 14.25
CA ASP A 354 15.27 5.34 15.05
C ASP A 354 14.18 6.20 14.36
N GLY A 355 13.56 5.67 13.29
CA GLY A 355 12.55 6.38 12.50
C GLY A 355 13.11 7.52 11.66
N ARG A 356 14.44 7.59 11.46
CA ARG A 356 15.13 8.67 10.77
C ARG A 356 15.33 8.34 9.29
N TYR A 357 15.16 9.34 8.44
CA TYR A 357 15.47 9.28 7.02
C TYR A 357 16.49 10.35 6.64
N ILE A 358 17.56 9.94 5.98
CA ILE A 358 18.61 10.84 5.50
C ILE A 358 18.83 10.58 4.02
N THR A 359 18.86 11.66 3.25
CA THR A 359 19.17 11.60 1.82
C THR A 359 19.95 12.82 1.36
N THR A 360 20.73 12.68 0.29
CA THR A 360 21.30 13.82 -0.43
C THR A 360 20.27 14.34 -1.42
N LEU A 361 20.03 15.65 -1.40
CA LEU A 361 19.09 16.31 -2.29
C LEU A 361 19.55 17.74 -2.58
N GLU A 362 19.45 18.16 -3.85
CA GLU A 362 19.72 19.53 -4.25
C GLU A 362 18.44 20.34 -4.18
N PHE A 363 18.43 21.36 -3.33
CA PHE A 363 17.29 22.25 -3.10
C PHE A 363 17.34 23.52 -3.94
N GLU A 364 18.39 23.73 -4.73
CA GLU A 364 18.53 24.88 -5.62
C GLU A 364 17.37 24.89 -6.62
N ASN A 365 16.66 26.01 -6.71
CA ASN A 365 15.47 26.21 -7.53
C ASN A 365 14.19 25.47 -7.08
N LEU A 366 14.18 24.82 -5.93
CA LEU A 366 12.95 24.31 -5.33
C LEU A 366 12.33 25.39 -4.42
N THR A 367 11.01 25.52 -4.46
CA THR A 367 10.25 26.38 -3.55
C THR A 367 9.71 25.62 -2.35
N ASP A 368 9.40 24.36 -2.58
CA ASP A 368 8.85 23.41 -1.60
C ASP A 368 9.08 21.97 -2.05
N ILE A 369 8.87 21.05 -1.13
CA ILE A 369 8.84 19.62 -1.38
C ILE A 369 7.67 18.99 -0.63
N ASP A 370 7.13 17.94 -1.17
CA ASP A 370 6.16 17.07 -0.52
C ASP A 370 6.85 15.79 -0.02
N ILE A 371 6.66 15.48 1.25
CA ILE A 371 7.18 14.27 1.88
C ILE A 371 5.99 13.37 2.20
N TYR A 372 6.01 12.16 1.69
CA TYR A 372 5.02 11.12 1.99
C TYR A 372 5.65 10.00 2.79
N ALA A 373 4.89 9.48 3.76
CA ALA A 373 5.28 8.35 4.60
C ALA A 373 4.19 7.27 4.54
N ASN A 374 4.59 6.03 4.30
CA ASN A 374 3.68 4.88 4.24
C ASN A 374 4.23 3.73 5.09
N LYS A 375 3.36 3.12 5.89
CA LYS A 375 3.63 1.91 6.66
C LYS A 375 2.32 1.23 7.02
N SER A 376 2.31 -0.10 7.05
CA SER A 376 1.15 -0.87 7.50
C SER A 376 0.72 -0.47 8.91
N GLY A 377 -0.59 -0.27 9.09
CA GLY A 377 -1.18 0.19 10.35
C GLY A 377 -1.15 1.71 10.56
N PHE A 378 -0.69 2.48 9.58
CA PHE A 378 -0.70 3.94 9.60
C PHE A 378 -1.52 4.49 8.43
N VAL A 379 -2.17 5.63 8.64
CA VAL A 379 -2.66 6.44 7.50
C VAL A 379 -1.47 7.00 6.74
N GLN A 380 -1.62 7.23 5.42
CA GLN A 380 -0.56 7.87 4.64
C GLN A 380 -0.20 9.25 5.22
N GLY A 381 1.03 9.38 5.71
CA GLY A 381 1.56 10.68 6.17
C GLY A 381 1.90 11.60 5.01
N HIS A 382 1.66 12.90 5.18
CA HIS A 382 2.04 13.92 4.21
C HIS A 382 2.50 15.19 4.93
N ALA A 383 3.64 15.72 4.52
CA ALA A 383 4.14 17.02 4.95
C ALA A 383 4.61 17.83 3.73
N ASN A 384 4.10 19.05 3.56
CA ASN A 384 4.64 20.01 2.60
C ASN A 384 5.65 20.89 3.32
N VAL A 385 6.87 20.96 2.80
CA VAL A 385 7.98 21.71 3.41
C VAL A 385 8.45 22.81 2.47
N VAL A 386 8.30 24.04 2.89
CA VAL A 386 8.75 25.21 2.14
C VAL A 386 10.26 25.35 2.27
N ILE A 387 10.94 25.56 1.15
CA ILE A 387 12.38 25.81 1.10
C ILE A 387 12.64 27.30 1.33
N GLY A 388 13.36 27.60 2.39
CA GLY A 388 13.71 28.98 2.74
C GLY A 388 14.83 29.54 1.88
N ASP A 389 14.85 30.88 1.73
CA ASP A 389 15.98 31.59 1.14
C ASP A 389 17.17 31.60 2.10
N ASN A 390 18.36 31.65 1.51
CA ASN A 390 19.62 31.66 2.24
C ASN A 390 19.78 32.89 3.16
N SER A 391 19.54 32.73 4.45
CA SER A 391 19.74 33.84 5.40
C SER A 391 20.97 33.70 6.31
N SER A 392 21.46 32.50 6.59
CA SER A 392 22.75 32.30 7.27
C SER A 392 23.17 30.86 7.15
N ILE A 393 24.20 30.56 6.36
CA ILE A 393 24.29 29.16 6.04
C ILE A 393 25.71 28.71 6.04
N LEU A 394 25.95 27.86 7.01
CA LEU A 394 27.12 27.00 7.01
C LEU A 394 26.74 25.70 6.32
N THR A 395 27.41 25.40 5.21
CA THR A 395 27.26 24.14 4.50
C THR A 395 28.48 23.27 4.69
N LEU A 396 28.28 21.96 4.74
CA LEU A 396 29.36 20.99 4.63
C LEU A 396 29.71 20.88 3.13
N SER A 397 30.76 21.58 2.71
CA SER A 397 31.12 21.69 1.29
C SER A 397 32.01 20.54 0.81
N ASN A 398 32.71 19.87 1.71
CA ASN A 398 33.53 18.70 1.39
C ASN A 398 33.74 17.81 2.62
N ILE A 399 33.84 16.49 2.37
CA ILE A 399 34.26 15.49 3.34
C ILE A 399 35.39 14.69 2.74
N ASP A 400 36.60 14.86 3.29
CA ASP A 400 37.75 14.03 2.91
C ASP A 400 37.93 12.90 3.92
N ILE A 401 37.82 11.67 3.44
CA ILE A 401 38.03 10.46 4.23
C ILE A 401 39.31 9.79 3.73
N SER A 402 40.22 9.51 4.65
CA SER A 402 41.44 8.76 4.36
C SER A 402 41.69 7.71 5.44
N THR A 403 42.21 6.57 5.01
CA THR A 403 42.63 5.51 5.92
C THR A 403 44.13 5.57 6.17
N LEU A 404 44.58 5.13 7.31
CA LEU A 404 46.04 5.07 7.63
C LEU A 404 46.80 4.14 6.67
N LEU A 405 46.14 3.15 6.09
CA LEU A 405 46.74 2.22 5.14
C LEU A 405 46.59 2.68 3.67
N GLY A 406 45.91 3.78 3.42
CA GLY A 406 45.70 4.34 2.09
C GLY A 406 44.68 3.59 1.25
N ASN A 407 43.81 2.82 1.87
CA ASN A 407 42.71 2.12 1.20
C ASN A 407 41.59 3.10 0.82
N GLU A 408 40.89 2.89 -0.27
CA GLU A 408 39.73 3.70 -0.66
C GLU A 408 38.53 3.49 0.28
N LEU A 409 38.40 2.28 0.86
CA LEU A 409 37.38 1.95 1.84
C LEU A 409 38.03 1.46 3.13
N PRO A 410 37.54 1.90 4.32
CA PRO A 410 38.04 1.47 5.61
C PRO A 410 37.82 -0.05 5.80
N ALA A 411 38.82 -0.72 6.35
CA ALA A 411 38.68 -2.09 6.81
C ALA A 411 38.16 -2.11 8.28
N LEU A 412 37.64 -3.25 8.70
CA LEU A 412 37.18 -3.44 10.09
C LEU A 412 38.33 -3.14 11.08
N SER A 413 38.07 -2.28 12.06
CA SER A 413 39.05 -1.81 13.07
C SER A 413 40.22 -0.99 12.49
N GLU A 414 40.07 -0.43 11.31
CA GLU A 414 41.04 0.52 10.76
C GLU A 414 40.75 1.93 11.27
N THR A 415 41.81 2.69 11.58
CA THR A 415 41.66 4.10 11.92
C THR A 415 41.43 4.93 10.67
N VAL A 416 40.38 5.71 10.69
CA VAL A 416 39.96 6.61 9.63
C VAL A 416 40.18 8.06 10.05
N ASN A 417 40.74 8.84 9.13
CA ASN A 417 40.84 10.30 9.26
C ASN A 417 39.73 10.94 8.44
N MET A 418 38.98 11.86 9.03
CA MET A 418 37.96 12.62 8.37
C MET A 418 38.26 14.12 8.52
N ALA A 419 38.38 14.81 7.41
CA ALA A 419 38.48 16.26 7.36
C ALA A 419 37.21 16.84 6.75
N LEU A 420 36.57 17.77 7.48
CA LEU A 420 35.34 18.44 7.07
C LEU A 420 35.64 19.85 6.62
N THR A 421 35.19 20.24 5.46
CA THR A 421 35.24 21.63 4.98
C THR A 421 33.88 22.29 5.12
N ILE A 422 33.78 23.27 5.99
CA ILE A 422 32.56 24.07 6.21
C ILE A 422 32.69 25.36 5.44
N LYS A 423 31.64 25.70 4.69
CA LYS A 423 31.55 26.94 3.90
C LYS A 423 30.41 27.81 4.44
N ASN A 424 30.68 29.11 4.57
CA ASN A 424 29.64 30.09 4.79
C ASN A 424 29.12 30.61 3.45
N GLU A 425 27.92 30.17 3.08
CA GLU A 425 27.26 30.60 1.83
C GLU A 425 26.54 31.95 1.94
N SER A 426 26.53 32.54 3.13
CA SER A 426 25.84 33.81 3.36
C SER A 426 26.70 35.03 3.03
N ASN A 427 26.05 36.17 2.90
CA ASN A 427 26.70 37.49 2.71
C ASN A 427 27.14 38.14 4.04
N THR A 428 26.96 37.44 5.17
CA THR A 428 27.36 37.91 6.50
C THR A 428 28.33 36.93 7.12
N GLY A 429 29.24 37.42 7.98
CA GLY A 429 30.13 36.53 8.74
C GLY A 429 29.36 35.78 9.82
N THR A 430 29.81 34.58 10.18
CA THR A 430 29.27 33.81 11.28
C THR A 430 30.08 33.99 12.56
N ASP A 431 29.43 33.82 13.71
CA ASP A 431 30.13 33.62 14.96
C ASP A 431 30.73 32.23 15.04
N ALA A 432 31.59 31.96 16.03
CA ALA A 432 32.07 30.62 16.31
C ALA A 432 30.93 29.75 16.89
N ILE A 433 30.83 28.53 16.44
CA ILE A 433 29.74 27.59 16.79
C ILE A 433 30.36 26.31 17.35
N GLN A 434 29.81 25.80 18.46
CA GLN A 434 30.13 24.47 18.96
C GLN A 434 29.23 23.46 18.26
N THR A 435 29.82 22.40 17.74
CA THR A 435 29.08 21.33 17.04
C THR A 435 29.23 20.01 17.74
N GLU A 436 28.24 19.19 17.61
CA GLU A 436 28.24 17.82 18.03
C GLU A 436 28.24 16.90 16.81
N LEU A 437 29.16 15.93 16.77
CA LEU A 437 29.16 14.86 15.81
C LEU A 437 28.51 13.63 16.45
N VAL A 438 27.39 13.22 15.94
CA VAL A 438 26.71 12.00 16.39
C VAL A 438 27.12 10.86 15.47
N PHE A 439 27.73 9.82 16.03
CA PHE A 439 28.08 8.60 15.29
C PHE A 439 27.05 7.52 15.58
N MET A 440 26.55 6.91 14.52
CA MET A 440 25.72 5.72 14.68
C MET A 440 26.60 4.46 14.73
N GLY A 441 26.35 3.59 15.71
CA GLY A 441 27.11 2.35 15.90
C GLY A 441 28.32 2.48 16.84
N ASN A 442 29.25 1.54 16.74
CA ASN A 442 30.42 1.43 17.63
C ASN A 442 31.61 2.25 17.13
N VAL A 443 31.42 3.53 16.83
CA VAL A 443 32.46 4.45 16.37
C VAL A 443 32.87 5.34 17.52
N LEU A 444 34.18 5.42 17.80
CA LEU A 444 34.75 6.25 18.86
C LEU A 444 35.63 7.36 18.24
N PRO A 445 35.15 8.62 18.18
CA PRO A 445 35.98 9.72 17.71
C PRO A 445 37.01 10.15 18.74
N ASN A 446 38.15 10.63 18.27
CA ASN A 446 39.22 11.12 19.14
C ASN A 446 39.06 12.60 19.52
N LEU A 447 38.22 13.35 18.85
CA LEU A 447 38.02 14.79 19.06
C LEU A 447 36.53 15.11 19.12
N PHE A 448 36.12 15.61 20.28
CA PHE A 448 34.72 15.94 20.49
C PHE A 448 34.51 16.82 21.73
N PRO A 449 33.68 17.91 21.71
CA PRO A 449 33.05 18.54 20.55
C PRO A 449 34.04 19.25 19.63
N VAL A 450 33.61 19.59 18.39
CA VAL A 450 34.40 20.36 17.43
C VAL A 450 33.89 21.79 17.37
N GLU A 451 34.76 22.76 17.51
CA GLU A 451 34.42 24.17 17.30
C GLU A 451 34.58 24.55 15.82
N ILE A 452 33.52 25.06 15.21
CA ILE A 452 33.59 25.75 13.93
C ILE A 452 33.94 27.19 14.22
N PRO A 453 35.12 27.71 13.80
CA PRO A 453 35.49 29.08 14.03
C PRO A 453 34.57 30.03 13.23
N SER A 454 34.62 31.31 13.56
CA SER A 454 33.94 32.34 12.74
C SER A 454 34.41 32.30 11.29
N ILE A 455 33.46 32.26 10.35
CA ILE A 455 33.76 32.19 8.91
C ILE A 455 33.25 33.48 8.21
N SER A 456 34.14 34.12 7.48
CA SER A 456 33.78 35.29 6.68
C SER A 456 32.76 34.96 5.60
N PRO A 457 32.00 35.95 5.08
CA PRO A 457 31.05 35.73 4.01
C PRO A 457 31.68 35.00 2.81
N ASN A 458 30.95 34.06 2.24
CA ASN A 458 31.37 33.25 1.08
C ASN A 458 32.74 32.57 1.20
N SER A 459 33.22 32.31 2.42
CA SER A 459 34.51 31.69 2.72
C SER A 459 34.33 30.30 3.32
N SER A 460 35.39 29.48 3.26
CA SER A 460 35.42 28.15 3.83
C SER A 460 36.49 27.96 4.88
N VAL A 461 36.29 27.05 5.78
CA VAL A 461 37.29 26.60 6.76
C VAL A 461 37.35 25.07 6.75
N ILE A 462 38.55 24.53 6.86
CA ILE A 462 38.74 23.07 7.11
C ILE A 462 38.85 22.86 8.61
N LEU A 463 37.99 22.03 9.15
CA LEU A 463 38.00 21.69 10.56
C LEU A 463 39.20 20.78 10.89
N PRO A 464 39.63 20.74 12.17
CA PRO A 464 40.64 19.80 12.62
C PRO A 464 40.24 18.37 12.25
N THR A 465 41.24 17.58 11.82
CA THR A 465 41.01 16.19 11.43
C THR A 465 40.44 15.36 12.59
N ILE A 466 39.33 14.73 12.36
CA ILE A 466 38.69 13.79 13.30
C ILE A 466 39.18 12.41 12.96
N MET A 467 39.69 11.69 13.96
CA MET A 467 40.07 10.29 13.82
C MET A 467 39.05 9.43 14.55
N PHE A 468 38.69 8.31 13.93
CA PHE A 468 37.80 7.31 14.55
C PHE A 468 38.19 5.91 14.08
N THR A 469 37.82 4.92 14.88
CA THR A 469 38.13 3.50 14.62
C THR A 469 36.87 2.67 14.77
#